data_58e153e72914a352dd0c5f927d3c95c3
#
_entry.id   58e153e72914a352dd0c5f927d3c95c3
#
_cell.length_a   1.000
_cell.length_b   1.000
_cell.length_c   1.000
_cell.angle_alpha   90.00
_cell.angle_beta   90.00
_cell.angle_gamma   90.00
#
_symmetry.space_group_name_H-M   'P 1'
#
loop_
_entity.id
_entity.type
_entity.pdbx_description
1 polymer ?
#
loop_
_entity_poly.entity_id
_entity_poly.type
_entity_poly.pdbx_seq_one_letter_code
_entity_poly.pdbx_strand_id
1 'polypeptide(L)'
;MCIRDSIKGGLGNVYEYTGPAVKDLEIPARATISNMGAELGATTSIFPADEQVHRFLKAQGREEDYVELLPDEDAEYDEVIEINLSELVPMMSCPHQPDNVKPLKEVEKRKVQQVFIGSCTNASYSDIAKAAMVFKGHHVNDDVSCTCGIASKQTYRELLRDGYIDMMLQAGVRMLEISCGPCCAIGQTPPTNGVAVRTSNRNFKGRAGNPTADIYLVSPESAAATAIMGTFATCLLYT
;
A
#
# COMPACT_ATOMS: atom_id res chain seq x y z
N MET A 1 -2.51 -6.71 22.26
CA MET A 1 -2.38 -7.93 21.46
C MET A 1 -1.12 -7.82 20.61
N CYS A 2 -0.15 -8.68 20.83
CA CYS A 2 1.09 -8.65 20.06
C CYS A 2 0.87 -9.24 18.67
N ILE A 3 0.96 -8.40 17.65
CA ILE A 3 0.94 -8.80 16.23
C ILE A 3 2.07 -9.82 15.92
N ARG A 4 3.10 -9.86 16.79
CA ARG A 4 4.22 -10.81 16.72
C ARG A 4 3.83 -12.29 16.70
N ASP A 5 2.61 -12.64 17.12
CA ASP A 5 2.20 -14.05 17.20
C ASP A 5 1.64 -14.58 15.86
N SER A 6 1.38 -13.71 14.91
CA SER A 6 0.74 -14.07 13.63
C SER A 6 1.70 -14.15 12.44
N ILE A 7 2.86 -13.49 12.48
CA ILE A 7 3.84 -13.51 11.39
C ILE A 7 5.19 -13.92 11.98
N LYS A 8 5.70 -15.08 11.54
CA LYS A 8 6.98 -15.63 11.98
C LYS A 8 7.98 -15.55 10.84
N GLY A 9 9.09 -14.87 11.04
CA GLY A 9 10.18 -14.87 10.06
C GLY A 9 11.14 -13.70 10.19
N GLY A 10 10.68 -12.55 10.68
CA GLY A 10 11.51 -11.35 10.78
C GLY A 10 12.05 -11.02 12.17
N LEU A 11 11.63 -11.77 13.19
CA LEU A 11 11.97 -11.43 14.56
C LEU A 11 13.48 -11.50 14.81
N GLY A 12 14.06 -10.38 15.23
CA GLY A 12 15.49 -10.26 15.46
C GLY A 12 16.34 -10.01 14.21
N ASN A 13 15.73 -10.00 13.02
CA ASN A 13 16.42 -9.78 11.76
C ASN A 13 16.45 -8.30 11.37
N VAL A 14 17.50 -7.93 10.66
CA VAL A 14 17.62 -6.69 9.88
C VAL A 14 17.56 -7.09 8.41
N TYR A 15 16.62 -6.52 7.66
CA TYR A 15 16.51 -6.73 6.22
C TYR A 15 17.19 -5.61 5.47
N GLU A 16 18.17 -5.93 4.66
CA GLU A 16 18.80 -5.01 3.72
C GLU A 16 18.37 -5.36 2.31
N TYR A 17 17.82 -4.37 1.60
CA TYR A 17 17.32 -4.54 0.24
C TYR A 17 18.34 -4.00 -0.75
N THR A 18 18.92 -4.87 -1.55
CA THR A 18 19.97 -4.54 -2.53
C THR A 18 19.63 -5.12 -3.91
N GLY A 19 20.49 -4.90 -4.87
CA GLY A 19 20.40 -5.45 -6.21
C GLY A 19 19.97 -4.45 -7.27
N PRO A 20 20.05 -4.85 -8.56
CA PRO A 20 19.89 -3.92 -9.69
C PRO A 20 18.50 -3.26 -9.75
N ALA A 21 17.45 -3.98 -9.39
CA ALA A 21 16.08 -3.48 -9.44
C ALA A 21 15.77 -2.43 -8.36
N VAL A 22 16.56 -2.36 -7.28
CA VAL A 22 16.37 -1.35 -6.23
C VAL A 22 16.55 0.07 -6.77
N LYS A 23 17.40 0.25 -7.78
CA LYS A 23 17.64 1.55 -8.44
C LYS A 23 16.40 2.10 -9.14
N ASP A 24 15.45 1.24 -9.50
CA ASP A 24 14.20 1.61 -10.17
C ASP A 24 13.06 1.84 -9.17
N LEU A 25 13.24 1.46 -7.89
CA LEU A 25 12.24 1.67 -6.84
C LEU A 25 12.27 3.11 -6.34
N GLU A 26 11.20 3.84 -6.59
CA GLU A 26 10.97 5.15 -6.00
C GLU A 26 10.92 5.09 -4.46
N ILE A 27 11.25 6.21 -3.79
CA ILE A 27 11.26 6.27 -2.32
C ILE A 27 9.91 5.87 -1.69
N PRO A 28 8.73 6.27 -2.21
CA PRO A 28 7.46 5.77 -1.69
C PRO A 28 7.32 4.24 -1.74
N ALA A 29 7.78 3.59 -2.81
CA ALA A 29 7.76 2.13 -2.91
C ALA A 29 8.68 1.46 -1.88
N ARG A 30 9.89 2.01 -1.66
CA ARG A 30 10.80 1.56 -0.59
C ARG A 30 10.17 1.74 0.80
N ALA A 31 9.47 2.86 1.02
CA ALA A 31 8.75 3.13 2.25
C ALA A 31 7.62 2.11 2.50
N THR A 32 6.89 1.71 1.46
CA THR A 32 5.88 0.64 1.54
C THR A 32 6.50 -0.69 1.96
N ILE A 33 7.61 -1.08 1.35
CA ILE A 33 8.32 -2.33 1.70
C ILE A 33 8.82 -2.27 3.15
N SER A 34 9.45 -1.16 3.56
CA SER A 34 9.92 -0.98 4.94
C SER A 34 8.77 -0.96 5.96
N ASN A 35 7.63 -0.37 5.61
CA ASN A 35 6.44 -0.39 6.45
C ASN A 35 5.91 -1.82 6.65
N MET A 36 5.92 -2.64 5.59
CA MET A 36 5.53 -4.05 5.68
C MET A 36 6.56 -4.89 6.44
N GLY A 37 7.83 -4.51 6.45
CA GLY A 37 8.86 -5.14 7.28
C GLY A 37 8.52 -5.15 8.78
N ALA A 38 7.86 -4.11 9.27
CA ALA A 38 7.37 -4.06 10.66
C ALA A 38 6.34 -5.16 10.97
N GLU A 39 5.53 -5.54 9.98
CA GLU A 39 4.54 -6.63 10.14
C GLU A 39 5.20 -8.02 10.19
N LEU A 40 6.40 -8.17 9.62
CA LEU A 40 7.22 -9.39 9.75
C LEU A 40 7.86 -9.51 11.15
N GLY A 41 7.79 -8.47 11.96
CA GLY A 41 8.50 -8.39 13.24
C GLY A 41 9.99 -8.07 13.09
N ALA A 42 10.43 -7.59 11.93
CA ALA A 42 11.79 -7.18 11.68
C ALA A 42 12.27 -6.11 12.68
N THR A 43 13.53 -6.18 13.05
CA THR A 43 14.18 -5.14 13.86
C THR A 43 14.23 -3.83 13.07
N THR A 44 14.62 -3.91 11.79
CA THR A 44 14.59 -2.80 10.85
C THR A 44 14.62 -3.31 9.39
N SER A 45 14.34 -2.39 8.46
CA SER A 45 14.46 -2.57 7.01
C SER A 45 15.30 -1.42 6.47
N ILE A 46 16.30 -1.72 5.65
CA ILE A 46 17.28 -0.75 5.15
C ILE A 46 17.31 -0.80 3.62
N PHE A 47 17.27 0.37 3.00
CA PHE A 47 17.54 0.57 1.59
C PHE A 47 18.79 1.46 1.42
N PRO A 48 19.53 1.33 0.32
CA PRO A 48 20.66 2.20 0.04
C PRO A 48 20.19 3.64 -0.16
N ALA A 49 21.02 4.60 0.29
CA ALA A 49 20.86 6.00 -0.03
C ALA A 49 21.56 6.29 -1.37
N ASP A 50 20.88 5.97 -2.46
CA ASP A 50 21.33 6.09 -3.84
C ASP A 50 20.75 7.35 -4.54
N GLU A 51 20.92 7.44 -5.85
CA GLU A 51 20.40 8.55 -6.66
C GLU A 51 18.88 8.76 -6.52
N GLN A 52 18.08 7.74 -6.22
CA GLN A 52 16.65 7.93 -5.95
C GLN A 52 16.41 8.73 -4.66
N VAL A 53 17.22 8.50 -3.64
CA VAL A 53 17.19 9.28 -2.39
C VAL A 53 17.62 10.72 -2.65
N HIS A 54 18.69 10.93 -3.43
CA HIS A 54 19.15 12.28 -3.82
C HIS A 54 18.04 13.07 -4.52
N ARG A 55 17.42 12.46 -5.56
CA ARG A 55 16.31 13.08 -6.30
C ARG A 55 15.11 13.40 -5.42
N PHE A 56 14.78 12.49 -4.51
CA PHE A 56 13.67 12.69 -3.57
C PHE A 56 13.97 13.86 -2.61
N LEU A 57 15.13 13.89 -2.00
CA LEU A 57 15.54 14.98 -1.08
C LEU A 57 15.60 16.33 -1.81
N LYS A 58 16.14 16.36 -3.02
CA LYS A 58 16.14 17.56 -3.87
C LYS A 58 14.71 18.06 -4.15
N ALA A 59 13.78 17.20 -4.48
CA ALA A 59 12.38 17.55 -4.68
C ALA A 59 11.70 18.10 -3.41
N GLN A 60 12.20 17.70 -2.23
CA GLN A 60 11.74 18.20 -0.92
C GLN A 60 12.49 19.48 -0.48
N GLY A 61 13.40 20.05 -1.28
CA GLY A 61 14.23 21.20 -0.91
C GLY A 61 15.24 20.89 0.18
N ARG A 62 15.72 19.65 0.25
CA ARG A 62 16.65 19.10 1.24
C ARG A 62 17.85 18.41 0.59
N GLU A 63 18.29 18.93 -0.55
CA GLU A 63 19.41 18.32 -1.31
C GLU A 63 20.69 18.23 -0.48
N GLU A 64 20.91 19.22 0.39
CA GLU A 64 22.06 19.28 1.30
C GLU A 64 22.10 18.17 2.36
N ASP A 65 20.99 17.54 2.64
CA ASP A 65 20.90 16.41 3.58
C ASP A 65 21.29 15.06 2.95
N TYR A 66 21.53 15.06 1.64
CA TYR A 66 21.92 13.81 0.96
C TYR A 66 23.33 13.39 1.31
N VAL A 67 23.45 12.17 1.77
CA VAL A 67 24.71 11.45 1.93
C VAL A 67 24.55 10.08 1.27
N GLU A 68 25.42 9.76 0.32
CA GLU A 68 25.41 8.43 -0.28
C GLU A 68 25.77 7.38 0.77
N LEU A 69 24.95 6.32 0.83
CA LEU A 69 25.19 5.20 1.74
C LEU A 69 24.80 3.92 0.99
N LEU A 70 25.82 3.16 0.63
CA LEU A 70 25.70 1.89 -0.09
C LEU A 70 26.24 0.76 0.79
N PRO A 71 25.84 -0.49 0.55
CA PRO A 71 26.50 -1.64 1.18
C PRO A 71 28.00 -1.68 0.82
N ASP A 72 28.81 -2.14 1.74
CA ASP A 72 30.21 -2.40 1.45
C ASP A 72 30.34 -3.54 0.42
N GLU A 73 31.40 -3.50 -0.41
CA GLU A 73 31.61 -4.50 -1.47
C GLU A 73 31.84 -5.92 -0.90
N ASP A 74 32.32 -6.01 0.32
CA ASP A 74 32.62 -7.23 1.07
C ASP A 74 31.61 -7.51 2.19
N ALA A 75 30.42 -6.91 2.12
CA ALA A 75 29.38 -7.15 3.11
C ALA A 75 28.96 -8.63 3.16
N GLU A 76 28.97 -9.20 4.34
CA GLU A 76 28.52 -10.58 4.59
C GLU A 76 27.13 -10.58 5.20
N TYR A 77 26.28 -11.53 4.76
CA TYR A 77 24.90 -11.68 5.22
C TYR A 77 24.68 -13.10 5.73
N ASP A 78 23.91 -13.24 6.81
CA ASP A 78 23.55 -14.56 7.37
C ASP A 78 22.67 -15.36 6.40
N GLU A 79 21.81 -14.65 5.63
CA GLU A 79 20.91 -15.26 4.64
C GLU A 79 20.70 -14.29 3.47
N VAL A 80 20.60 -14.81 2.25
CA VAL A 80 20.29 -14.06 1.05
C VAL A 80 19.02 -14.61 0.43
N ILE A 81 18.02 -13.73 0.24
CA ILE A 81 16.74 -14.05 -0.42
C ILE A 81 16.68 -13.31 -1.75
N GLU A 82 16.68 -14.05 -2.85
CA GLU A 82 16.52 -13.48 -4.19
C GLU A 82 15.05 -13.41 -4.59
N ILE A 83 14.62 -12.22 -5.06
CA ILE A 83 13.27 -12.00 -5.59
C ILE A 83 13.38 -11.45 -7.01
N ASN A 84 12.91 -12.22 -7.98
CA ASN A 84 12.82 -11.77 -9.37
C ASN A 84 11.58 -10.91 -9.56
N LEU A 85 11.75 -9.59 -9.64
CA LEU A 85 10.63 -8.65 -9.80
C LEU A 85 9.87 -8.83 -11.12
N SER A 86 10.50 -9.41 -12.16
CA SER A 86 9.87 -9.66 -13.46
C SER A 86 8.81 -10.77 -13.41
N GLU A 87 8.82 -11.60 -12.39
CA GLU A 87 7.87 -12.69 -12.18
C GLU A 87 6.69 -12.31 -11.28
N LEU A 88 6.74 -11.10 -10.70
CA LEU A 88 5.68 -10.64 -9.81
C LEU A 88 4.39 -10.38 -10.59
N VAL A 89 3.29 -10.83 -10.01
CA VAL A 89 1.93 -10.58 -10.47
C VAL A 89 1.15 -9.84 -9.39
N PRO A 90 0.03 -9.17 -9.72
CA PRO A 90 -0.80 -8.56 -8.69
C PRO A 90 -1.20 -9.57 -7.62
N MET A 91 -0.83 -9.27 -6.37
CA MET A 91 -1.05 -10.13 -5.20
C MET A 91 -2.14 -9.54 -4.31
N MET A 92 -2.75 -10.41 -3.49
CA MET A 92 -3.73 -10.04 -2.47
C MET A 92 -3.39 -10.75 -1.17
N SER A 93 -3.29 -9.99 -0.09
CA SER A 93 -3.23 -10.57 1.26
C SER A 93 -4.65 -10.86 1.73
N CYS A 94 -4.91 -12.13 1.99
CA CYS A 94 -6.23 -12.62 2.42
C CYS A 94 -6.39 -12.54 3.95
N PRO A 95 -7.62 -12.50 4.48
CA PRO A 95 -7.86 -12.50 5.93
C PRO A 95 -7.29 -13.74 6.62
N HIS A 96 -6.81 -13.68 7.84
CA HIS A 96 -6.75 -12.52 8.74
C HIS A 96 -5.29 -12.25 9.14
N GLN A 97 -4.37 -12.45 8.20
CA GLN A 97 -2.93 -12.29 8.40
C GLN A 97 -2.30 -11.66 7.15
N PRO A 98 -1.38 -10.69 7.28
CA PRO A 98 -0.75 -10.04 6.13
C PRO A 98 0.08 -10.97 5.24
N ASP A 99 0.60 -12.08 5.79
CA ASP A 99 1.38 -13.10 5.10
C ASP A 99 0.54 -14.16 4.35
N ASN A 100 -0.79 -14.15 4.52
CA ASN A 100 -1.69 -15.01 3.74
C ASN A 100 -1.87 -14.46 2.32
N VAL A 101 -0.79 -14.45 1.56
CA VAL A 101 -0.69 -13.82 0.24
C VAL A 101 -0.93 -14.82 -0.88
N LYS A 102 -1.75 -14.43 -1.86
CA LYS A 102 -2.05 -15.22 -3.07
C LYS A 102 -2.06 -14.31 -4.30
N PRO A 103 -1.76 -14.86 -5.50
CA PRO A 103 -2.06 -14.15 -6.74
C PRO A 103 -3.53 -13.75 -6.77
N LEU A 104 -3.81 -12.47 -7.03
CA LEU A 104 -5.18 -11.94 -6.97
C LEU A 104 -6.14 -12.70 -7.91
N LYS A 105 -5.64 -13.16 -9.06
CA LYS A 105 -6.41 -13.97 -10.02
C LYS A 105 -6.86 -15.34 -9.48
N GLU A 106 -6.20 -15.84 -8.44
CA GLU A 106 -6.48 -17.15 -7.83
C GLU A 106 -7.40 -17.04 -6.61
N VAL A 107 -7.65 -15.82 -6.13
CA VAL A 107 -8.58 -15.58 -5.03
C VAL A 107 -10.01 -15.64 -5.56
N GLU A 108 -10.86 -16.42 -4.87
CA GLU A 108 -12.28 -16.53 -5.22
C GLU A 108 -12.95 -15.15 -5.23
N LYS A 109 -13.65 -14.82 -6.30
CA LYS A 109 -14.34 -13.54 -6.43
C LYS A 109 -15.45 -13.41 -5.41
N ARG A 110 -15.45 -12.31 -4.68
CA ARG A 110 -16.46 -11.95 -3.69
C ARG A 110 -16.96 -10.53 -3.97
N LYS A 111 -18.24 -10.28 -3.65
CA LYS A 111 -18.76 -8.90 -3.61
C LYS A 111 -18.04 -8.09 -2.53
N VAL A 112 -17.65 -6.87 -2.85
CA VAL A 112 -16.96 -5.96 -1.97
C VAL A 112 -17.91 -4.83 -1.57
N GLN A 113 -18.02 -4.54 -0.28
CA GLN A 113 -18.86 -3.46 0.24
C GLN A 113 -18.06 -2.22 0.61
N GLN A 114 -16.75 -2.37 0.83
CA GLN A 114 -15.92 -1.25 1.24
C GLN A 114 -14.55 -1.31 0.58
N VAL A 115 -14.08 -0.16 0.09
CA VAL A 115 -12.71 0.04 -0.36
C VAL A 115 -12.11 1.24 0.37
N PHE A 116 -10.90 1.08 0.90
CA PHE A 116 -10.11 2.18 1.46
C PHE A 116 -8.74 2.24 0.79
N ILE A 117 -8.45 3.37 0.16
CA ILE A 117 -7.16 3.67 -0.48
C ILE A 117 -6.44 4.69 0.40
N GLY A 118 -5.18 4.41 0.75
CA GLY A 118 -4.39 5.31 1.59
C GLY A 118 -3.65 4.59 2.71
N SER A 119 -3.57 5.18 3.87
CA SER A 119 -2.79 4.80 5.05
C SER A 119 -1.30 5.22 4.98
N CYS A 120 -0.55 5.01 6.07
CA CYS A 120 0.90 5.24 6.08
C CYS A 120 1.67 4.36 5.09
N THR A 121 1.04 3.32 4.55
CA THR A 121 1.65 2.38 3.62
C THR A 121 1.54 2.84 2.17
N ASN A 122 0.36 3.30 1.75
CA ASN A 122 0.07 3.61 0.34
C ASN A 122 -0.76 4.90 0.21
N ALA A 123 -0.23 6.02 0.67
CA ALA A 123 -0.89 7.33 0.55
C ALA A 123 0.05 8.42 0.01
N SER A 124 1.16 8.02 -0.62
CA SER A 124 2.08 8.94 -1.29
C SER A 124 1.44 9.57 -2.52
N TYR A 125 2.08 10.58 -3.07
CA TYR A 125 1.64 11.20 -4.32
C TYR A 125 1.51 10.16 -5.45
N SER A 126 2.53 9.32 -5.64
CA SER A 126 2.52 8.31 -6.70
C SER A 126 1.43 7.24 -6.50
N ASP A 127 1.19 6.79 -5.27
CA ASP A 127 0.15 5.81 -4.96
C ASP A 127 -1.25 6.33 -5.32
N ILE A 128 -1.55 7.56 -4.89
CA ILE A 128 -2.86 8.16 -5.12
C ILE A 128 -3.04 8.57 -6.59
N ALA A 129 -1.99 9.09 -7.24
CA ALA A 129 -2.03 9.41 -8.67
C ALA A 129 -2.31 8.17 -9.54
N LYS A 130 -1.65 7.04 -9.25
CA LYS A 130 -1.88 5.76 -9.95
C LYS A 130 -3.33 5.28 -9.74
N ALA A 131 -3.83 5.31 -8.49
CA ALA A 131 -5.22 4.96 -8.22
C ALA A 131 -6.21 5.88 -8.95
N ALA A 132 -5.98 7.20 -8.95
CA ALA A 132 -6.81 8.18 -9.64
C ALA A 132 -6.86 7.94 -11.16
N MET A 133 -5.73 7.53 -11.76
CA MET A 133 -5.69 7.19 -13.18
C MET A 133 -6.56 5.98 -13.52
N VAL A 134 -6.67 5.00 -12.62
CA VAL A 134 -7.59 3.86 -12.79
C VAL A 134 -9.05 4.32 -12.73
N PHE A 135 -9.38 5.31 -11.89
CA PHE A 135 -10.74 5.89 -11.82
C PHE A 135 -11.13 6.76 -13.00
N LYS A 136 -10.17 7.21 -13.80
CA LYS A 136 -10.41 8.15 -14.91
C LYS A 136 -11.47 7.61 -15.89
N GLY A 137 -12.61 8.32 -15.99
CA GLY A 137 -13.72 7.93 -16.86
C GLY A 137 -14.60 6.77 -16.34
N HIS A 138 -14.38 6.36 -15.09
CA HIS A 138 -15.15 5.31 -14.43
C HIS A 138 -15.81 5.83 -13.16
N HIS A 139 -16.79 5.07 -12.65
CA HIS A 139 -17.46 5.34 -11.38
C HIS A 139 -17.30 4.18 -10.42
N VAL A 140 -17.23 4.50 -9.15
CA VAL A 140 -17.31 3.50 -8.07
C VAL A 140 -18.65 2.76 -8.18
N ASN A 141 -18.63 1.45 -8.03
CA ASN A 141 -19.83 0.62 -8.04
C ASN A 141 -20.81 1.05 -6.93
N ASP A 142 -22.10 1.09 -7.24
CA ASP A 142 -23.16 1.59 -6.34
C ASP A 142 -23.23 0.84 -4.99
N ASP A 143 -22.81 -0.44 -4.97
CA ASP A 143 -22.78 -1.27 -3.77
C ASP A 143 -21.49 -1.07 -2.93
N VAL A 144 -20.54 -0.23 -3.37
CA VAL A 144 -19.22 -0.04 -2.74
C VAL A 144 -19.10 1.32 -2.09
N SER A 145 -18.78 1.37 -0.81
CA SER A 145 -18.33 2.60 -0.14
C SER A 145 -16.82 2.74 -0.32
N CYS A 146 -16.39 3.62 -1.24
CA CYS A 146 -14.99 3.88 -1.51
C CYS A 146 -14.51 5.17 -0.85
N THR A 147 -13.39 5.09 -0.12
CA THR A 147 -12.77 6.25 0.55
C THR A 147 -11.28 6.33 0.27
N CYS A 148 -10.75 7.55 0.29
CA CYS A 148 -9.32 7.81 0.14
C CYS A 148 -8.79 8.71 1.27
N GLY A 149 -7.68 8.30 1.90
CA GLY A 149 -6.92 9.07 2.87
C GLY A 149 -5.52 9.37 2.34
N ILE A 150 -5.10 10.64 2.37
CA ILE A 150 -3.81 11.10 1.83
C ILE A 150 -2.82 11.32 2.95
N ALA A 151 -1.51 11.09 2.68
CA ALA A 151 -0.46 11.07 3.68
C ALA A 151 -0.21 12.44 4.36
N SER A 152 -0.29 13.54 3.63
CA SER A 152 0.04 14.87 4.14
C SER A 152 -0.73 16.00 3.44
N LYS A 153 -0.74 17.19 4.06
CA LYS A 153 -1.29 18.40 3.43
C LYS A 153 -0.53 18.79 2.17
N GLN A 154 0.79 18.58 2.14
CA GLN A 154 1.60 18.85 0.96
C GLN A 154 1.16 17.95 -0.19
N THR A 155 1.16 16.65 0.01
CA THR A 155 0.70 15.66 -0.98
C THR A 155 -0.72 15.94 -1.46
N TYR A 156 -1.62 16.32 -0.54
CA TYR A 156 -3.00 16.66 -0.89
C TYR A 156 -3.05 17.86 -1.86
N ARG A 157 -2.28 18.92 -1.57
CA ARG A 157 -2.24 20.13 -2.43
C ARG A 157 -1.65 19.84 -3.81
N GLU A 158 -0.63 19.01 -3.89
CA GLU A 158 -0.01 18.60 -5.15
C GLU A 158 -0.99 17.80 -6.01
N LEU A 159 -1.63 16.78 -5.43
CA LEU A 159 -2.66 15.98 -6.10
C LEU A 159 -3.86 16.81 -6.54
N LEU A 160 -4.25 17.83 -5.75
CA LEU A 160 -5.33 18.75 -6.11
C LEU A 160 -4.93 19.63 -7.29
N ARG A 161 -3.72 20.22 -7.26
CA ARG A 161 -3.18 21.04 -8.35
C ARG A 161 -3.13 20.27 -9.66
N ASP A 162 -2.74 19.00 -9.60
CA ASP A 162 -2.53 18.16 -10.78
C ASP A 162 -3.81 17.42 -11.22
N GLY A 163 -4.97 17.72 -10.57
CA GLY A 163 -6.30 17.26 -10.96
C GLY A 163 -6.69 15.85 -10.51
N TYR A 164 -5.82 15.12 -9.80
CA TYR A 164 -6.10 13.75 -9.36
C TYR A 164 -7.22 13.66 -8.32
N ILE A 165 -7.31 14.65 -7.44
CA ILE A 165 -8.42 14.72 -6.45
C ILE A 165 -9.76 14.87 -7.17
N ASP A 166 -9.82 15.73 -8.18
CA ASP A 166 -11.04 15.94 -8.97
C ASP A 166 -11.45 14.65 -9.69
N MET A 167 -10.51 13.92 -10.30
CA MET A 167 -10.78 12.61 -10.92
C MET A 167 -11.42 11.63 -9.93
N MET A 168 -10.91 11.55 -8.72
CA MET A 168 -11.43 10.66 -7.68
C MET A 168 -12.82 11.10 -7.20
N LEU A 169 -13.05 12.40 -7.02
CA LEU A 169 -14.35 12.93 -6.64
C LEU A 169 -15.41 12.67 -7.73
N GLN A 170 -15.07 12.88 -9.00
CA GLN A 170 -15.96 12.58 -10.13
C GLN A 170 -16.30 11.10 -10.20
N ALA A 171 -15.37 10.22 -9.81
CA ALA A 171 -15.61 8.78 -9.73
C ALA A 171 -16.48 8.37 -8.53
N GLY A 172 -16.79 9.27 -7.59
CA GLY A 172 -17.58 8.98 -6.40
C GLY A 172 -16.76 8.53 -5.19
N VAL A 173 -15.44 8.72 -5.21
CA VAL A 173 -14.57 8.44 -4.06
C VAL A 173 -14.76 9.53 -3.00
N ARG A 174 -14.98 9.14 -1.75
CA ARG A 174 -15.05 10.07 -0.63
C ARG A 174 -13.64 10.35 -0.08
N MET A 175 -13.21 11.61 -0.17
CA MET A 175 -11.95 12.05 0.43
C MET A 175 -12.08 12.18 1.94
N LEU A 176 -11.10 11.69 2.67
CA LEU A 176 -11.05 11.70 4.13
C LEU A 176 -10.05 12.75 4.64
N GLU A 177 -10.18 13.04 5.94
CA GLU A 177 -9.19 13.83 6.66
C GLU A 177 -7.81 13.16 6.64
N ILE A 178 -6.76 13.97 6.74
CA ILE A 178 -5.37 13.49 6.84
C ILE A 178 -5.14 12.90 8.23
N SER A 179 -5.39 11.61 8.36
CA SER A 179 -5.27 10.87 9.61
C SER A 179 -5.16 9.37 9.36
N CYS A 180 -4.94 8.57 10.39
CA CYS A 180 -5.03 7.11 10.27
C CYS A 180 -6.44 6.62 9.91
N GLY A 181 -7.48 7.35 10.24
CA GLY A 181 -8.86 7.15 9.80
C GLY A 181 -9.34 5.70 9.83
N PRO A 182 -9.79 5.18 8.69
CA PRO A 182 -10.34 3.82 8.57
C PRO A 182 -9.36 2.71 8.96
N CYS A 183 -8.06 2.98 8.92
CA CYS A 183 -7.03 2.05 9.37
C CYS A 183 -7.24 1.63 10.85
N CYS A 184 -7.78 2.56 11.66
CA CYS A 184 -8.10 2.38 13.07
C CYS A 184 -9.62 2.36 13.34
N ALA A 185 -10.43 2.05 12.33
CA ALA A 185 -11.89 2.03 12.41
C ALA A 185 -12.56 3.41 12.64
N ILE A 186 -11.84 4.50 12.36
CA ILE A 186 -12.37 5.86 12.50
C ILE A 186 -12.91 6.34 11.15
N GLY A 187 -14.15 6.81 11.12
CA GLY A 187 -14.79 7.38 9.93
C GLY A 187 -15.34 6.37 8.92
N GLN A 188 -14.84 5.14 8.91
CA GLN A 188 -15.38 4.08 8.05
C GLN A 188 -15.04 2.68 8.60
N THR A 189 -16.07 1.98 9.08
CA THR A 189 -15.99 0.59 9.51
C THR A 189 -16.70 -0.30 8.50
N PRO A 190 -16.19 -1.49 8.13
CA PRO A 190 -16.88 -2.39 7.23
C PRO A 190 -18.18 -2.92 7.85
N PRO A 191 -19.20 -3.27 7.05
CA PRO A 191 -20.45 -3.82 7.54
C PRO A 191 -20.24 -5.21 8.16
N THR A 192 -21.22 -5.65 8.95
CA THR A 192 -21.23 -7.00 9.54
C THR A 192 -21.18 -8.06 8.45
N ASN A 193 -20.27 -9.03 8.60
CA ASN A 193 -19.97 -10.08 7.61
C ASN A 193 -19.57 -9.53 6.23
N GLY A 194 -19.18 -8.25 6.14
CA GLY A 194 -18.81 -7.61 4.89
C GLY A 194 -17.37 -7.90 4.45
N VAL A 195 -17.11 -7.63 3.20
CA VAL A 195 -15.80 -7.71 2.57
C VAL A 195 -15.25 -6.31 2.35
N ALA A 196 -14.08 -6.04 2.89
CA ALA A 196 -13.37 -4.79 2.71
C ALA A 196 -12.02 -5.01 2.03
N VAL A 197 -11.71 -4.19 1.03
CA VAL A 197 -10.41 -4.16 0.36
C VAL A 197 -9.68 -2.89 0.76
N ARG A 198 -8.41 -3.00 1.12
CA ARG A 198 -7.63 -1.88 1.66
C ARG A 198 -6.21 -1.87 1.15
N THR A 199 -5.60 -0.70 1.18
CA THR A 199 -4.17 -0.51 0.88
C THR A 199 -3.34 -0.27 2.14
N SER A 200 -3.87 -0.62 3.30
CA SER A 200 -3.17 -0.58 4.58
C SER A 200 -2.26 -1.80 4.78
N ASN A 201 -1.49 -1.80 5.86
CA ASN A 201 -0.51 -2.85 6.14
C ASN A 201 -1.05 -4.02 7.00
N ARG A 202 -2.29 -3.95 7.48
CA ARG A 202 -2.83 -4.91 8.47
C ARG A 202 -4.25 -5.32 8.16
N ASN A 203 -4.52 -6.62 8.26
CA ASN A 203 -5.84 -7.21 8.02
C ASN A 203 -6.28 -8.24 9.08
N PHE A 204 -5.66 -8.22 10.26
CA PHE A 204 -6.08 -9.13 11.32
C PHE A 204 -7.53 -8.89 11.78
N LYS A 205 -8.13 -9.90 12.36
CA LYS A 205 -9.54 -9.90 12.78
C LYS A 205 -9.86 -8.71 13.69
N GLY A 206 -10.86 -7.93 13.32
CA GLY A 206 -11.29 -6.74 14.07
C GLY A 206 -10.46 -5.49 13.85
N ARG A 207 -9.38 -5.52 13.05
CA ARG A 207 -8.51 -4.34 12.81
C ARG A 207 -9.28 -3.11 12.35
N ALA A 208 -10.30 -3.29 11.53
CA ALA A 208 -11.12 -2.20 11.00
C ALA A 208 -12.38 -1.92 11.84
N GLY A 209 -12.41 -2.37 13.09
CA GLY A 209 -13.51 -2.13 14.03
C GLY A 209 -14.60 -3.19 14.04
N ASN A 210 -14.74 -3.98 12.97
CA ASN A 210 -15.74 -5.05 12.92
C ASN A 210 -15.06 -6.43 12.84
N PRO A 211 -15.16 -7.28 13.88
CA PRO A 211 -14.49 -8.58 13.91
C PRO A 211 -15.13 -9.63 13.00
N THR A 212 -16.31 -9.36 12.43
CA THR A 212 -16.98 -10.28 11.51
C THR A 212 -16.67 -9.99 10.04
N ALA A 213 -16.01 -8.87 9.76
CA ALA A 213 -15.67 -8.48 8.40
C ALA A 213 -14.33 -9.08 7.96
N ASP A 214 -14.27 -9.49 6.70
CA ASP A 214 -13.06 -9.96 6.04
C ASP A 214 -12.32 -8.80 5.38
N ILE A 215 -11.05 -8.60 5.74
CA ILE A 215 -10.22 -7.52 5.23
C ILE A 215 -9.13 -8.11 4.35
N TYR A 216 -9.05 -7.61 3.12
CA TYR A 216 -8.05 -7.96 2.13
C TYR A 216 -7.13 -6.77 1.86
N LEU A 217 -5.84 -7.04 1.63
CA LEU A 217 -4.87 -6.00 1.29
C LEU A 217 -4.41 -6.16 -0.15
N VAL A 218 -4.36 -5.04 -0.87
CA VAL A 218 -3.94 -4.97 -2.28
C VAL A 218 -3.19 -3.67 -2.55
N SER A 219 -2.64 -3.53 -3.77
CA SER A 219 -2.09 -2.25 -4.25
C SER A 219 -3.18 -1.20 -4.46
N PRO A 220 -2.83 0.10 -4.47
CA PRO A 220 -3.77 1.20 -4.75
C PRO A 220 -4.53 1.03 -6.06
N GLU A 221 -3.86 0.60 -7.11
CA GLU A 221 -4.47 0.37 -8.43
C GLU A 221 -5.47 -0.79 -8.41
N SER A 222 -5.14 -1.89 -7.73
CA SER A 222 -6.07 -3.04 -7.59
C SER A 222 -7.25 -2.69 -6.69
N ALA A 223 -7.05 -1.83 -5.69
CA ALA A 223 -8.14 -1.32 -4.86
C ALA A 223 -9.10 -0.45 -5.68
N ALA A 224 -8.57 0.45 -6.53
CA ALA A 224 -9.38 1.28 -7.41
C ALA A 224 -10.18 0.43 -8.41
N ALA A 225 -9.53 -0.54 -9.08
CA ALA A 225 -10.20 -1.48 -9.97
C ALA A 225 -11.32 -2.27 -9.27
N THR A 226 -11.05 -2.72 -8.04
CA THR A 226 -12.04 -3.43 -7.20
C THR A 226 -13.21 -2.52 -6.83
N ALA A 227 -12.97 -1.24 -6.55
CA ALA A 227 -14.03 -0.27 -6.25
C ALA A 227 -14.96 -0.04 -7.45
N ILE A 228 -14.42 0.00 -8.66
CA ILE A 228 -15.19 0.15 -9.90
C ILE A 228 -16.01 -1.12 -10.18
N MET A 229 -15.41 -2.29 -10.04
CA MET A 229 -16.04 -3.58 -10.38
C MET A 229 -17.02 -4.08 -9.32
N GLY A 230 -16.92 -3.64 -8.06
CA GLY A 230 -17.69 -4.19 -6.94
C GLY A 230 -17.28 -5.63 -6.52
N THR A 231 -16.24 -6.16 -7.16
CA THR A 231 -15.66 -7.49 -6.87
C THR A 231 -14.14 -7.42 -7.02
N PHE A 232 -13.41 -8.39 -6.50
CA PHE A 232 -11.95 -8.41 -6.64
C PHE A 232 -11.52 -8.30 -8.10
N ALA A 233 -10.68 -7.29 -8.39
CA ALA A 233 -10.18 -6.99 -9.73
C ALA A 233 -8.72 -6.52 -9.69
N THR A 234 -8.00 -6.79 -10.77
CA THR A 234 -6.65 -6.27 -10.98
C THR A 234 -6.69 -5.00 -11.82
N CYS A 235 -5.72 -4.12 -11.65
CA CYS A 235 -5.55 -2.94 -12.51
C CYS A 235 -5.28 -3.30 -13.98
N LEU A 236 -4.79 -4.51 -14.26
CA LEU A 236 -4.51 -4.99 -15.62
C LEU A 236 -5.77 -5.06 -16.53
N LEU A 237 -6.96 -4.86 -15.96
CA LEU A 237 -8.20 -4.72 -16.75
C LEU A 237 -8.39 -3.31 -17.34
N TYR A 238 -7.57 -2.32 -16.90
CA TYR A 238 -7.71 -0.90 -17.25
C TYR A 238 -6.42 -0.31 -17.86
N THR A 239 -5.41 -1.11 -18.05
CA THR A 239 -4.17 -0.79 -18.78
C THR A 239 -4.14 -1.57 -20.08
#